data_1d712472ae3c9ed41c1a8bb6f757b938
#
_entry.id   1d712472ae3c9ed41c1a8bb6f757b938
#
_cell.length_a   1.000
_cell.length_b   1.000
_cell.length_c   1.000
_cell.angle_alpha   90.00
_cell.angle_beta   90.00
_cell.angle_gamma   90.00
#
_symmetry.space_group_name_H-M   'P 1'
#
loop_
_entity.id
_entity.type
_entity.pdbx_description
1 polymer ?
#
loop_
_entity_poly.entity_id
_entity_poly.type
_entity_poly.pdbx_seq_one_letter_code
_entity_poly.pdbx_strand_id
1 'polypeptide(L)'
;MPVQYSEIQELLRSRADLHARLNLMPYDGTPEIKERGAKKYLYVRKRVAGKQTSTYVGAYTEELYNLLLRNAREIREIRKSRRSIEKQLAEAGYSEDELSINVVNNIAFAHANMKMNIYDQAVLEGVATSFPQTEEIIENGKVSGITATDVQKILNLKHAWEFILDRDVVASRSDYYMLSHIARIVNEGFFAE
;
A
#
# COMPACT_ATOMS: atom_id res chain seq x y z
N MET A 1 2.20 5.96 33.07
CA MET A 1 3.21 6.15 32.03
C MET A 1 3.39 4.95 31.06
N PRO A 2 3.33 3.65 31.47
CA PRO A 2 3.44 2.56 30.50
C PRO A 2 2.30 2.49 29.45
N VAL A 3 1.08 2.88 29.83
CA VAL A 3 -0.11 2.85 28.97
C VAL A 3 0.02 3.81 27.80
N GLN A 4 0.45 5.03 28.05
CA GLN A 4 0.58 6.07 27.00
C GLN A 4 1.60 5.71 25.91
N TYR A 5 2.70 5.03 26.28
CA TYR A 5 3.70 4.56 25.32
C TYR A 5 3.14 3.44 24.42
N SER A 6 2.40 2.51 25.00
CA SER A 6 1.73 1.43 24.25
C SER A 6 0.70 1.98 23.24
N GLU A 7 -0.09 2.99 23.63
CA GLU A 7 -1.06 3.64 22.76
C GLU A 7 -0.39 4.36 21.58
N ILE A 8 0.71 5.09 21.82
CA ILE A 8 1.49 5.74 20.76
C ILE A 8 2.03 4.69 19.77
N GLN A 9 2.58 3.58 20.25
CA GLN A 9 3.10 2.52 19.38
C GLN A 9 1.99 1.88 18.52
N GLU A 10 0.79 1.73 19.06
CA GLU A 10 -0.36 1.24 18.30
C GLU A 10 -0.82 2.23 17.23
N LEU A 11 -0.86 3.52 17.54
CA LEU A 11 -1.18 4.59 16.59
C LEU A 11 -0.14 4.66 15.45
N LEU A 12 1.15 4.53 15.76
CA LEU A 12 2.22 4.51 14.76
C LEU A 12 2.10 3.31 13.82
N ARG A 13 1.87 2.10 14.36
CA ARG A 13 1.61 0.90 13.55
C ARG A 13 0.39 1.06 12.65
N SER A 14 -0.68 1.62 13.19
CA SER A 14 -1.91 1.88 12.43
C SER A 14 -1.67 2.93 11.33
N ARG A 15 -0.88 3.98 11.59
CA ARG A 15 -0.50 4.99 10.59
C ARG A 15 0.33 4.39 9.46
N ALA A 16 1.30 3.53 9.81
CA ALA A 16 2.14 2.82 8.86
C ALA A 16 1.32 1.84 7.99
N ASP A 17 0.42 1.05 8.57
CA ASP A 17 -0.47 0.16 7.82
C ASP A 17 -1.35 0.91 6.82
N LEU A 18 -1.95 2.02 7.25
CA LEU A 18 -2.74 2.87 6.36
C LEU A 18 -1.89 3.51 5.24
N HIS A 19 -0.63 3.84 5.51
CA HIS A 19 0.30 4.33 4.50
C HIS A 19 0.66 3.23 3.49
N ALA A 20 1.01 2.04 3.97
CA ALA A 20 1.26 0.88 3.13
C ALA A 20 0.06 0.57 2.22
N ARG A 21 -1.17 0.57 2.76
CA ARG A 21 -2.41 0.37 1.97
C ARG A 21 -2.59 1.42 0.88
N LEU A 22 -2.26 2.68 1.12
CA LEU A 22 -2.30 3.70 0.07
C LEU A 22 -1.33 3.39 -1.08
N ASN A 23 -0.15 2.86 -0.76
CA ASN A 23 0.86 2.49 -1.76
C ASN A 23 0.48 1.24 -2.58
N LEU A 24 -0.52 0.46 -2.12
CA LEU A 24 -1.10 -0.64 -2.89
C LEU A 24 -2.08 -0.16 -3.97
N MET A 25 -2.65 1.04 -3.83
CA MET A 25 -3.69 1.55 -4.72
C MET A 25 -3.08 2.07 -6.03
N PRO A 26 -3.30 1.39 -7.18
CA PRO A 26 -2.63 1.76 -8.44
C PRO A 26 -3.10 3.09 -9.00
N TYR A 27 -4.32 3.52 -8.66
CA TYR A 27 -4.94 4.72 -9.22
C TYR A 27 -5.51 5.62 -8.11
N ASP A 28 -4.71 6.62 -7.72
CA ASP A 28 -5.12 7.64 -6.75
C ASP A 28 -5.71 8.86 -7.46
N GLY A 29 -7.01 9.06 -7.33
CA GLY A 29 -7.71 10.23 -7.89
C GLY A 29 -9.19 9.99 -8.10
N THR A 30 -9.81 10.87 -8.88
CA THR A 30 -11.23 10.81 -9.22
C THR A 30 -11.40 10.19 -10.60
N PRO A 31 -12.20 9.11 -10.74
CA PRO A 31 -12.50 8.53 -12.06
C PRO A 31 -13.20 9.53 -12.98
N GLU A 32 -12.80 9.55 -14.23
CA GLU A 32 -13.35 10.42 -15.28
C GLU A 32 -13.55 9.59 -16.55
N ILE A 33 -14.72 9.75 -17.19
CA ILE A 33 -15.01 9.14 -18.49
C ILE A 33 -14.73 10.18 -19.57
N LYS A 34 -13.92 9.81 -20.57
CA LYS A 34 -13.69 10.63 -21.77
C LYS A 34 -14.17 9.90 -23.01
N GLU A 35 -14.92 10.59 -23.85
CA GLU A 35 -15.42 10.07 -25.12
C GLU A 35 -14.51 10.51 -26.28
N ARG A 36 -14.17 9.57 -27.16
CA ARG A 36 -13.46 9.82 -28.40
C ARG A 36 -14.17 9.08 -29.54
N GLY A 37 -14.97 9.82 -30.33
CA GLY A 37 -15.87 9.23 -31.30
C GLY A 37 -16.92 8.35 -30.61
N ALA A 38 -17.11 7.14 -31.08
CA ALA A 38 -18.06 6.17 -30.49
C ALA A 38 -17.48 5.38 -29.28
N LYS A 39 -16.27 5.65 -28.87
CA LYS A 39 -15.58 4.88 -27.79
C LYS A 39 -15.44 5.71 -26.52
N LYS A 40 -15.65 5.05 -25.37
CA LYS A 40 -15.46 5.62 -24.03
C LYS A 40 -14.19 5.07 -23.39
N TYR A 41 -13.48 5.93 -22.68
CA TYR A 41 -12.23 5.60 -22.02
C TYR A 41 -12.25 6.11 -20.58
N LEU A 42 -11.61 5.35 -19.69
CA LEU A 42 -11.45 5.69 -18.28
C LEU A 42 -10.11 6.36 -18.03
N TYR A 43 -10.19 7.43 -17.30
CA TYR A 43 -9.06 8.18 -16.77
C TYR A 43 -9.22 8.38 -15.27
N VAL A 44 -8.12 8.57 -14.58
CA VAL A 44 -8.12 9.03 -13.19
C VAL A 44 -7.50 10.42 -13.14
N ARG A 45 -8.26 11.36 -12.61
CA ARG A 45 -7.88 12.76 -12.46
C ARG A 45 -7.37 13.03 -11.07
N LYS A 46 -6.17 13.62 -10.96
CA LYS A 46 -5.54 13.99 -9.71
C LYS A 46 -4.98 15.43 -9.79
N ARG A 47 -4.92 16.11 -8.66
CA ARG A 47 -4.23 17.40 -8.55
C ARG A 47 -2.88 17.18 -7.90
N VAL A 48 -1.79 17.50 -8.63
CA VAL A 48 -0.41 17.36 -8.18
C VAL A 48 0.26 18.73 -8.27
N ALA A 49 0.80 19.23 -7.16
CA ALA A 49 1.44 20.54 -7.09
C ALA A 49 0.61 21.69 -7.71
N GLY A 50 -0.70 21.68 -7.45
CA GLY A 50 -1.64 22.69 -7.98
C GLY A 50 -2.10 22.46 -9.42
N LYS A 51 -1.43 21.60 -10.19
CA LYS A 51 -1.80 21.26 -11.58
C LYS A 51 -2.70 20.02 -11.62
N GLN A 52 -3.70 20.06 -12.50
CA GLN A 52 -4.56 18.90 -12.74
C GLN A 52 -3.89 17.97 -13.75
N THR A 53 -3.72 16.70 -13.35
CA THR A 53 -3.24 15.61 -14.20
C THR A 53 -4.37 14.61 -14.45
N SER A 54 -4.34 13.93 -15.59
CA SER A 54 -5.32 12.90 -15.95
C SER A 54 -4.56 11.71 -16.53
N THR A 55 -4.58 10.59 -15.84
CA THR A 55 -3.88 9.36 -16.22
C THR A 55 -4.86 8.41 -16.88
N TYR A 56 -4.51 7.89 -18.03
CA TYR A 56 -5.29 6.88 -18.75
C TYR A 56 -5.24 5.54 -18.00
N VAL A 57 -6.38 4.87 -17.86
CA VAL A 57 -6.51 3.57 -17.18
C VAL A 57 -6.86 2.46 -18.17
N GLY A 58 -7.80 2.70 -19.07
CA GLY A 58 -8.25 1.68 -20.03
C GLY A 58 -9.50 2.08 -20.79
N ALA A 59 -9.99 1.17 -21.65
CA ALA A 59 -11.31 1.29 -22.25
C ALA A 59 -12.38 1.21 -21.15
N TYR A 60 -13.47 1.92 -21.34
CA TYR A 60 -14.59 1.90 -20.39
C TYR A 60 -15.24 0.51 -20.34
N THR A 61 -15.28 -0.05 -19.13
CA THR A 61 -16.23 -1.09 -18.75
C THR A 61 -16.87 -0.68 -17.42
N GLU A 62 -18.06 -1.17 -17.15
CA GLU A 62 -18.78 -0.84 -15.91
C GLU A 62 -18.04 -1.41 -14.68
N GLU A 63 -17.47 -2.59 -14.81
CA GLU A 63 -16.68 -3.25 -13.75
C GLU A 63 -15.45 -2.41 -13.39
N LEU A 64 -14.69 -1.96 -14.40
CA LEU A 64 -13.49 -1.13 -14.19
C LEU A 64 -13.86 0.23 -13.59
N TYR A 65 -14.94 0.84 -14.06
CA TYR A 65 -15.43 2.11 -13.51
C TYR A 65 -15.84 1.96 -12.04
N ASN A 66 -16.60 0.90 -11.70
CA ASN A 66 -17.02 0.62 -10.35
C ASN A 66 -15.83 0.27 -9.42
N LEU A 67 -14.80 -0.41 -9.94
CA LEU A 67 -13.56 -0.65 -9.23
C LEU A 67 -12.86 0.69 -8.87
N LEU A 68 -12.70 1.58 -9.84
CA LEU A 68 -12.08 2.89 -9.61
C LEU A 68 -12.88 3.75 -8.62
N LEU A 69 -14.21 3.67 -8.65
CA LEU A 69 -15.06 4.35 -7.66
C LEU A 69 -14.86 3.80 -6.25
N ARG A 70 -14.76 2.47 -6.09
CA ARG A 70 -14.46 1.84 -4.81
C ARG A 70 -13.09 2.27 -4.29
N ASN A 71 -12.06 2.18 -5.12
CA ASN A 71 -10.70 2.62 -4.76
C ASN A 71 -10.68 4.10 -4.32
N ALA A 72 -11.36 4.98 -5.05
CA ALA A 72 -11.44 6.40 -4.70
C ALA A 72 -12.17 6.65 -3.37
N ARG A 73 -13.13 5.82 -2.99
CA ARG A 73 -13.79 5.88 -1.66
C ARG A 73 -12.84 5.39 -0.58
N GLU A 74 -12.23 4.25 -0.78
CA GLU A 74 -11.28 3.64 0.16
C GLU A 74 -10.09 4.58 0.45
N ILE A 75 -9.47 5.16 -0.59
CA ILE A 75 -8.41 6.16 -0.44
C ILE A 75 -8.87 7.35 0.42
N ARG A 76 -10.11 7.80 0.26
CA ARG A 76 -10.65 8.90 1.07
C ARG A 76 -10.80 8.50 2.54
N GLU A 77 -11.30 7.30 2.82
CA GLU A 77 -11.45 6.81 4.20
C GLU A 77 -10.07 6.59 4.85
N ILE A 78 -9.12 6.00 4.14
CA ILE A 78 -7.73 5.84 4.63
C ILE A 78 -7.13 7.22 4.99
N ARG A 79 -7.26 8.21 4.11
CA ARG A 79 -6.76 9.57 4.37
C ARG A 79 -7.45 10.24 5.56
N LYS A 80 -8.73 10.00 5.75
CA LYS A 80 -9.49 10.49 6.90
C LYS A 80 -8.98 9.83 8.19
N SER A 81 -8.81 8.52 8.19
CA SER A 81 -8.28 7.76 9.33
C SER A 81 -6.85 8.20 9.69
N ARG A 82 -5.97 8.38 8.70
CA ARG A 82 -4.62 8.92 8.93
C ARG A 82 -4.64 10.29 9.62
N ARG A 83 -5.46 11.23 9.15
CA ARG A 83 -5.59 12.56 9.78
C ARG A 83 -6.07 12.44 11.22
N SER A 84 -6.99 11.50 11.52
CA SER A 84 -7.43 11.24 12.89
C SER A 84 -6.30 10.75 13.78
N ILE A 85 -5.48 9.81 13.27
CA ILE A 85 -4.30 9.30 13.98
C ILE A 85 -3.26 10.40 14.18
N GLU A 86 -2.96 11.20 13.17
CA GLU A 86 -2.04 12.33 13.25
C GLU A 86 -2.47 13.33 14.34
N LYS A 87 -3.77 13.60 14.46
CA LYS A 87 -4.33 14.44 15.52
C LYS A 87 -4.13 13.81 16.91
N GLN A 88 -4.42 12.51 17.06
CA GLN A 88 -4.24 11.79 18.33
C GLN A 88 -2.77 11.74 18.76
N LEU A 89 -1.85 11.53 17.82
CA LEU A 89 -0.41 11.56 18.08
C LEU A 89 0.03 12.96 18.55
N ALA A 90 -0.45 14.02 17.91
CA ALA A 90 -0.17 15.39 18.32
C ALA A 90 -0.72 15.71 19.72
N GLU A 91 -1.95 15.26 20.03
CA GLU A 91 -2.57 15.41 21.35
C GLU A 91 -1.82 14.62 22.43
N ALA A 92 -1.22 13.47 22.07
CA ALA A 92 -0.34 12.68 22.94
C ALA A 92 1.07 13.28 23.10
N GLY A 93 1.38 14.40 22.45
CA GLY A 93 2.69 15.06 22.48
C GLY A 93 3.78 14.31 21.72
N TYR A 94 3.42 13.43 20.78
CA TYR A 94 4.36 12.72 19.96
C TYR A 94 5.03 13.67 18.96
N SER A 95 6.35 13.61 18.89
CA SER A 95 7.17 14.26 17.87
C SER A 95 8.00 13.23 17.13
N GLU A 96 8.17 13.40 15.84
CA GLU A 96 8.98 12.49 15.02
C GLU A 96 10.47 12.78 15.24
N ASP A 97 11.23 11.75 15.63
CA ASP A 97 12.68 11.81 15.66
C ASP A 97 13.26 11.71 14.25
N GLU A 98 14.39 12.38 13.99
CA GLU A 98 15.10 12.24 12.73
C GLU A 98 15.78 10.86 12.64
N LEU A 99 15.54 10.17 11.52
CA LEU A 99 16.26 8.93 11.23
C LEU A 99 17.71 9.24 10.85
N SER A 100 18.64 8.41 11.32
CA SER A 100 20.05 8.54 10.91
C SER A 100 20.19 8.33 9.40
N ILE A 101 21.21 8.96 8.81
CA ILE A 101 21.48 8.84 7.36
C ILE A 101 21.67 7.39 6.92
N ASN A 102 22.25 6.55 7.75
CA ASN A 102 22.42 5.12 7.47
C ASN A 102 21.08 4.40 7.37
N VAL A 103 20.14 4.69 8.27
CA VAL A 103 18.78 4.14 8.22
C VAL A 103 18.05 4.61 6.98
N VAL A 104 18.11 5.89 6.64
CA VAL A 104 17.50 6.45 5.41
C VAL A 104 18.06 5.76 4.17
N ASN A 105 19.38 5.58 4.09
CA ASN A 105 20.02 4.90 2.96
C ASN A 105 19.61 3.41 2.87
N ASN A 106 19.50 2.72 4.00
CA ASN A 106 19.06 1.32 4.04
C ASN A 106 17.60 1.17 3.60
N ILE A 107 16.71 2.08 4.01
CA ILE A 107 15.32 2.11 3.52
C ILE A 107 15.30 2.32 2.00
N ALA A 108 16.05 3.30 1.50
CA ALA A 108 16.13 3.58 0.05
C ALA A 108 16.66 2.37 -0.74
N PHE A 109 17.70 1.70 -0.22
CA PHE A 109 18.23 0.47 -0.83
C PHE A 109 17.21 -0.66 -0.82
N ALA A 110 16.50 -0.86 0.29
CA ALA A 110 15.46 -1.88 0.40
C ALA A 110 14.29 -1.61 -0.56
N HIS A 111 13.84 -0.36 -0.70
CA HIS A 111 12.84 0.02 -1.70
C HIS A 111 13.29 -0.25 -3.13
N ALA A 112 14.55 0.07 -3.46
CA ALA A 112 15.09 -0.18 -4.80
C ALA A 112 15.12 -1.68 -5.17
N ASN A 113 15.25 -2.57 -4.17
CA ASN A 113 15.30 -4.02 -4.37
C ASN A 113 13.97 -4.72 -4.04
N MET A 114 12.93 -4.00 -3.64
CA MET A 114 11.69 -4.57 -3.12
C MET A 114 11.01 -5.52 -4.11
N LYS A 115 10.94 -5.17 -5.39
CA LYS A 115 10.30 -6.00 -6.41
C LYS A 115 10.99 -7.36 -6.56
N MET A 116 12.33 -7.37 -6.57
CA MET A 116 13.11 -8.60 -6.65
C MET A 116 12.92 -9.47 -5.42
N ASN A 117 12.99 -8.86 -4.24
CA ASN A 117 12.77 -9.57 -2.99
C ASN A 117 11.36 -10.17 -2.88
N ILE A 118 10.33 -9.45 -3.35
CA ILE A 118 8.96 -9.97 -3.40
C ILE A 118 8.88 -11.17 -4.37
N TYR A 119 9.52 -11.07 -5.53
CA TYR A 119 9.58 -12.18 -6.49
C TYR A 119 10.23 -13.42 -5.87
N ASP A 120 11.41 -13.28 -5.27
CA ASP A 120 12.13 -14.38 -4.63
C ASP A 120 11.31 -15.03 -3.52
N GLN A 121 10.66 -14.22 -2.67
CA GLN A 121 9.78 -14.72 -1.61
C GLN A 121 8.55 -15.44 -2.18
N ALA A 122 7.90 -14.88 -3.21
CA ALA A 122 6.75 -15.51 -3.84
C ALA A 122 7.12 -16.90 -4.42
N VAL A 123 8.27 -17.01 -5.06
CA VAL A 123 8.77 -18.31 -5.56
C VAL A 123 9.02 -19.30 -4.42
N LEU A 124 9.63 -18.85 -3.31
CA LEU A 124 9.83 -19.68 -2.12
C LEU A 124 8.52 -20.15 -1.48
N GLU A 125 7.47 -19.34 -1.55
CA GLU A 125 6.09 -19.65 -1.11
C GLU A 125 5.32 -20.53 -2.10
N GLY A 126 5.99 -21.00 -3.17
CA GLY A 126 5.40 -21.88 -4.17
C GLY A 126 4.49 -21.18 -5.18
N VAL A 127 4.58 -19.86 -5.33
CA VAL A 127 3.86 -19.11 -6.36
C VAL A 127 4.52 -19.35 -7.73
N ALA A 128 3.74 -19.84 -8.68
CA ALA A 128 4.20 -20.05 -10.05
C ALA A 128 4.17 -18.70 -10.81
N THR A 129 5.22 -17.93 -10.69
CA THR A 129 5.36 -16.61 -11.32
C THR A 129 6.76 -16.41 -11.92
N SER A 130 6.88 -15.41 -12.80
CA SER A 130 8.15 -14.87 -13.30
C SER A 130 8.36 -13.45 -12.77
N PHE A 131 9.60 -12.95 -12.81
CA PHE A 131 9.88 -11.59 -12.36
C PHE A 131 9.03 -10.52 -13.10
N PRO A 132 8.90 -10.55 -14.46
CA PRO A 132 8.02 -9.59 -15.17
C PRO A 132 6.55 -9.68 -14.75
N GLN A 133 6.03 -10.87 -14.47
CA GLN A 133 4.65 -11.04 -13.98
C GLN A 133 4.49 -10.49 -12.56
N THR A 134 5.45 -10.72 -11.68
CA THR A 134 5.46 -10.17 -10.33
C THR A 134 5.52 -8.64 -10.37
N GLU A 135 6.36 -8.07 -11.22
CA GLU A 135 6.45 -6.62 -11.42
C GLU A 135 5.13 -6.03 -11.90
N GLU A 136 4.48 -6.65 -12.88
CA GLU A 136 3.17 -6.24 -13.39
C GLU A 136 2.08 -6.26 -12.30
N ILE A 137 2.09 -7.30 -11.44
CA ILE A 137 1.18 -7.37 -10.29
C ILE A 137 1.46 -6.24 -9.30
N ILE A 138 2.72 -5.99 -8.97
CA ILE A 138 3.13 -4.95 -8.03
C ILE A 138 2.71 -3.57 -8.54
N GLU A 139 2.83 -3.30 -9.83
CA GLU A 139 2.54 -1.99 -10.43
C GLU A 139 1.05 -1.80 -10.72
N ASN A 140 0.40 -2.82 -11.27
CA ASN A 140 -0.95 -2.71 -11.84
C ASN A 140 -2.00 -3.56 -11.12
N GLY A 141 -1.62 -4.38 -10.15
CA GLY A 141 -2.52 -5.23 -9.36
C GLY A 141 -3.12 -6.41 -10.11
N LYS A 142 -2.67 -6.70 -11.32
CA LYS A 142 -3.20 -7.78 -12.17
C LYS A 142 -2.18 -8.23 -13.21
N VAL A 143 -2.29 -9.49 -13.62
CA VAL A 143 -1.54 -10.05 -14.75
C VAL A 143 -2.32 -11.23 -15.36
N SER A 144 -2.05 -11.57 -16.61
CA SER A 144 -2.64 -12.75 -17.25
C SER A 144 -1.84 -14.00 -16.91
N GLY A 145 -2.53 -15.15 -16.76
CA GLY A 145 -1.89 -16.45 -16.59
C GLY A 145 -1.45 -16.81 -15.18
N ILE A 146 -1.82 -16.00 -14.18
CA ILE A 146 -1.60 -16.27 -12.75
C ILE A 146 -2.95 -16.39 -12.04
N THR A 147 -3.05 -17.27 -11.05
CA THR A 147 -4.29 -17.44 -10.28
C THR A 147 -4.57 -16.23 -9.40
N ALA A 148 -5.85 -15.97 -9.09
CA ALA A 148 -6.23 -14.90 -8.18
C ALA A 148 -5.59 -15.07 -6.79
N THR A 149 -5.44 -16.29 -6.33
CA THR A 149 -4.77 -16.66 -5.07
C THR A 149 -3.29 -16.25 -5.09
N ASP A 150 -2.58 -16.51 -6.18
CA ASP A 150 -1.17 -16.17 -6.31
C ASP A 150 -0.97 -14.66 -6.46
N VAL A 151 -1.87 -13.97 -7.19
CA VAL A 151 -1.90 -12.49 -7.23
C VAL A 151 -2.06 -11.93 -5.82
N GLN A 152 -2.99 -12.48 -5.02
CA GLN A 152 -3.22 -12.04 -3.64
C GLN A 152 -1.98 -12.24 -2.77
N LYS A 153 -1.28 -13.39 -2.87
CA LYS A 153 -0.03 -13.63 -2.14
C LYS A 153 1.02 -12.55 -2.45
N ILE A 154 1.23 -12.24 -3.74
CA ILE A 154 2.19 -11.20 -4.16
C ILE A 154 1.79 -9.82 -3.62
N LEU A 155 0.51 -9.47 -3.65
CA LEU A 155 0.02 -8.20 -3.10
C LEU A 155 0.16 -8.14 -1.58
N ASN A 156 -0.04 -9.25 -0.86
CA ASN A 156 0.20 -9.31 0.58
C ASN A 156 1.69 -9.13 0.91
N LEU A 157 2.60 -9.74 0.14
CA LEU A 157 4.03 -9.51 0.29
C LEU A 157 4.39 -8.04 0.02
N LYS A 158 3.85 -7.44 -1.03
CA LYS A 158 4.03 -6.00 -1.27
C LYS A 158 3.54 -5.17 -0.08
N HIS A 159 2.35 -5.47 0.46
CA HIS A 159 1.81 -4.77 1.63
C HIS A 159 2.74 -4.90 2.84
N ALA A 160 3.23 -6.11 3.11
CA ALA A 160 4.16 -6.34 4.21
C ALA A 160 5.48 -5.56 4.04
N TRP A 161 6.04 -5.51 2.82
CA TRP A 161 7.24 -4.73 2.51
C TRP A 161 7.02 -3.22 2.68
N GLU A 162 5.92 -2.67 2.16
CA GLU A 162 5.56 -1.25 2.33
C GLU A 162 5.38 -0.90 3.81
N PHE A 163 4.78 -1.81 4.61
CA PHE A 163 4.62 -1.63 6.04
C PHE A 163 5.96 -1.67 6.78
N ILE A 164 6.80 -2.68 6.53
CA ILE A 164 8.09 -2.85 7.22
C ILE A 164 9.05 -1.69 6.94
N LEU A 165 9.00 -1.12 5.73
CA LEU A 165 9.86 -0.01 5.32
C LEU A 165 9.29 1.37 5.71
N ASP A 166 8.09 1.40 6.30
CA ASP A 166 7.54 2.66 6.80
C ASP A 166 8.38 3.21 7.96
N ARG A 167 8.57 4.51 7.96
CA ARG A 167 9.35 5.22 8.97
C ARG A 167 8.90 4.90 10.40
N ASP A 168 7.60 4.85 10.63
CA ASP A 168 7.03 4.60 11.95
C ASP A 168 7.36 3.20 12.46
N VAL A 169 7.43 2.21 11.55
CA VAL A 169 7.81 0.83 11.86
C VAL A 169 9.30 0.73 12.11
N VAL A 170 10.12 1.33 11.24
CA VAL A 170 11.59 1.33 11.37
C VAL A 170 12.05 2.02 12.65
N ALA A 171 11.40 3.12 13.05
CA ALA A 171 11.68 3.84 14.27
C ALA A 171 11.11 3.16 15.53
N SER A 172 10.21 2.19 15.37
CA SER A 172 9.55 1.51 16.47
C SER A 172 10.37 0.33 16.99
N ARG A 173 10.05 -0.09 18.23
CA ARG A 173 10.63 -1.31 18.80
C ARG A 173 10.03 -2.54 18.11
N SER A 174 10.88 -3.48 17.70
CA SER A 174 10.45 -4.81 17.27
C SER A 174 9.94 -5.62 18.46
N ASP A 175 8.68 -5.97 18.46
CA ASP A 175 8.02 -6.76 19.49
C ASP A 175 7.12 -7.83 18.89
N TYR A 176 6.53 -8.67 19.76
CA TYR A 176 5.61 -9.73 19.32
C TYR A 176 4.39 -9.19 18.55
N TYR A 177 3.87 -8.04 18.94
CA TYR A 177 2.71 -7.43 18.26
C TYR A 177 3.06 -6.98 16.84
N MET A 178 4.28 -6.47 16.64
CA MET A 178 4.79 -6.11 15.32
C MET A 178 4.92 -7.36 14.43
N LEU A 179 5.51 -8.42 14.92
CA LEU A 179 5.65 -9.68 14.19
C LEU A 179 4.29 -10.31 13.86
N SER A 180 3.36 -10.30 14.81
CA SER A 180 2.00 -10.79 14.60
C SER A 180 1.26 -9.98 13.55
N HIS A 181 1.47 -8.66 13.52
CA HIS A 181 0.85 -7.79 12.51
C HIS A 181 1.39 -8.08 11.11
N ILE A 182 2.71 -8.24 10.96
CA ILE A 182 3.33 -8.65 9.68
C ILE A 182 2.78 -10.00 9.22
N ALA A 183 2.72 -10.98 10.12
CA ALA A 183 2.16 -12.31 9.81
C ALA A 183 0.71 -12.22 9.33
N ARG A 184 -0.11 -11.36 9.96
CA ARG A 184 -1.49 -11.12 9.53
C ARG A 184 -1.57 -10.50 8.14
N ILE A 185 -0.71 -9.52 7.83
CA ILE A 185 -0.66 -8.91 6.49
C ILE A 185 -0.32 -9.97 5.43
N VAL A 186 0.74 -10.75 5.65
CA VAL A 186 1.19 -11.77 4.68
C VAL A 186 0.11 -12.82 4.43
N ASN A 187 -0.69 -13.14 5.45
CA ASN A 187 -1.73 -14.18 5.38
C ASN A 187 -3.14 -13.63 5.14
N GLU A 188 -3.29 -12.34 4.81
CA GLU A 188 -4.61 -11.73 4.61
C GLU A 188 -5.39 -12.45 3.50
N GLY A 189 -6.61 -12.92 3.84
CA GLY A 189 -7.49 -13.66 2.94
C GLY A 189 -7.22 -15.18 2.81
N PHE A 190 -6.22 -15.73 3.53
CA PHE A 190 -5.88 -17.17 3.45
C PHE A 190 -6.32 -17.98 4.67
N PHE A 191 -6.46 -17.34 5.81
CA PHE A 191 -6.95 -17.98 7.03
C PHE A 191 -8.19 -17.25 7.54
N ALA A 192 -9.18 -18.01 8.03
CA ALA A 192 -10.30 -17.42 8.75
C ALA A 192 -9.77 -16.79 10.06
N GLU A 193 -10.22 -15.58 10.37
CA GLU A 193 -9.96 -14.94 11.66
C GLU A 193 -10.64 -15.69 12.81
#